data_a649e592dc8ba0ca6a24c6ad1ab837a7
#
_entry.id   a649e592dc8ba0ca6a24c6ad1ab837a7
#
_cell.length_a   1.000
_cell.length_b   1.000
_cell.length_c   1.000
_cell.angle_alpha   90.00
_cell.angle_beta   90.00
_cell.angle_gamma   90.00
#
_symmetry.space_group_name_H-M   'P 1'
#
loop_
_entity.id
_entity.type
_entity.pdbx_description
1 polymer ?
#
loop_
_entity_poly.entity_id
_entity_poly.type
_entity_poly.pdbx_seq_one_letter_code
_entity_poly.pdbx_strand_id
1 'polypeptide(L)'
;VNIDMESLYADPRFFVGKYLIISLKDLYVGSVRGEVQLGGLFSGNVGRVVPNDIYKHFFTTTDFTEVVATEKTIAGLTDADVGRWIKIKDLQFINDDLGESYAGASNTSRTLEDCSGAKISLTTSSFANFASRQIDSGKGDLYGVLTKYNGKYEVWITNPLGADFDGNRCDGSPAPVFESIFNEDFSGALTNNWTAVSVLGTAVWNIQQFGNPKPCVVMSGNGNEDWLISKPITLAGYKNYYLSFETDGRASVPSNPLEVYVTDNYTGNYATTTWTKLNPILDPDLSKFAPFVNSGKLDISNFAGKNVVVAFKYTSTATASATWELDNVKVRGRK
;
A
#
# COMPACT_ATOMS: atom_id res chain seq x y z
N VAL A 1 7.64 19.55 -4.23
CA VAL A 1 9.08 19.34 -4.40
C VAL A 1 9.31 18.26 -5.43
N ASN A 2 10.22 18.48 -6.37
CA ASN A 2 10.56 17.52 -7.40
C ASN A 2 11.83 16.75 -6.98
N ILE A 3 11.67 15.46 -6.68
CA ILE A 3 12.73 14.60 -6.13
C ILE A 3 12.86 13.36 -7.00
N ASP A 4 14.08 12.85 -7.17
CA ASP A 4 14.29 11.52 -7.76
C ASP A 4 14.04 10.45 -6.71
N MET A 5 12.99 9.64 -6.93
CA MET A 5 12.26 8.93 -5.88
C MET A 5 12.80 7.54 -5.52
N GLU A 6 13.67 6.93 -6.33
CA GLU A 6 14.05 5.53 -6.07
C GLU A 6 14.63 5.30 -4.68
N SER A 7 15.36 6.27 -4.13
CA SER A 7 15.98 6.14 -2.82
C SER A 7 15.09 6.52 -1.64
N LEU A 8 14.09 7.42 -1.83
CA LEU A 8 13.22 7.86 -0.72
C LEU A 8 12.00 6.97 -0.53
N TYR A 9 11.48 6.36 -1.59
CA TYR A 9 10.30 5.50 -1.51
C TYR A 9 10.50 4.30 -0.58
N ALA A 10 11.72 3.79 -0.50
CA ALA A 10 12.09 2.68 0.37
C ALA A 10 12.71 3.11 1.70
N ASP A 11 12.89 4.42 1.92
CA ASP A 11 13.50 4.92 3.15
C ASP A 11 12.43 5.11 4.26
N PRO A 12 12.43 4.28 5.30
CA PRO A 12 11.42 4.32 6.36
C PRO A 12 11.43 5.62 7.17
N ARG A 13 12.40 6.50 6.97
CA ARG A 13 12.44 7.81 7.63
C ARG A 13 11.46 8.82 7.00
N PHE A 14 11.00 8.58 5.76
CA PHE A 14 10.15 9.49 4.99
C PHE A 14 8.76 8.88 4.78
N PHE A 15 7.93 8.92 5.78
CA PHE A 15 6.55 8.44 5.71
C PHE A 15 5.54 9.59 5.83
N VAL A 16 4.29 9.33 5.46
CA VAL A 16 3.21 10.33 5.54
C VAL A 16 2.98 10.76 6.98
N GLY A 17 3.02 12.08 7.22
CA GLY A 17 2.88 12.67 8.55
C GLY A 17 4.20 13.06 9.22
N LYS A 18 5.33 12.62 8.70
CA LYS A 18 6.64 12.97 9.23
C LYS A 18 6.96 14.45 8.99
N TYR A 19 7.38 15.16 10.04
CA TYR A 19 7.90 16.52 9.88
C TYR A 19 9.27 16.48 9.24
N LEU A 20 9.44 17.31 8.21
CA LEU A 20 10.69 17.46 7.49
C LEU A 20 11.22 18.88 7.65
N ILE A 21 12.53 19.00 7.84
CA ILE A 21 13.28 20.25 7.67
C ILE A 21 13.88 20.23 6.27
N ILE A 22 13.58 21.23 5.47
CA ILE A 22 14.12 21.35 4.10
C ILE A 22 15.12 22.49 4.06
N SER A 23 16.38 22.18 3.78
CA SER A 23 17.40 23.18 3.48
C SER A 23 17.21 23.69 2.05
N LEU A 24 16.87 24.96 1.90
CA LEU A 24 16.59 25.58 0.60
C LEU A 24 17.85 26.03 -0.15
N LYS A 25 19.00 26.04 0.52
CA LYS A 25 20.27 26.43 -0.12
C LYS A 25 20.53 25.52 -1.31
N ASP A 26 20.86 26.13 -2.47
CA ASP A 26 21.14 25.44 -3.73
C ASP A 26 19.96 24.65 -4.33
N LEU A 27 18.73 24.87 -3.82
CA LEU A 27 17.50 24.48 -4.49
C LEU A 27 16.91 25.67 -5.28
N TYR A 28 16.18 25.35 -6.33
CA TYR A 28 15.63 26.32 -7.27
C TYR A 28 14.10 26.18 -7.33
N VAL A 29 13.44 27.32 -7.52
CA VAL A 29 11.99 27.37 -7.75
C VAL A 29 11.75 27.73 -9.21
N GLY A 30 10.87 27.01 -9.87
CA GLY A 30 10.50 27.28 -11.26
C GLY A 30 9.19 26.61 -11.63
N SER A 31 8.72 26.87 -12.84
CA SER A 31 7.51 26.24 -13.36
C SER A 31 7.88 25.03 -14.22
N VAL A 32 7.31 23.88 -13.87
CA VAL A 32 7.44 22.64 -14.63
C VAL A 32 6.03 22.19 -15.04
N ARG A 33 5.76 22.20 -16.35
CA ARG A 33 4.45 21.80 -16.92
C ARG A 33 3.24 22.57 -16.33
N GLY A 34 3.47 23.82 -15.93
CA GLY A 34 2.43 24.67 -15.35
C GLY A 34 2.31 24.61 -13.82
N GLU A 35 3.11 23.79 -13.16
CA GLU A 35 3.20 23.75 -11.70
C GLU A 35 4.44 24.48 -11.20
N VAL A 36 4.30 25.21 -10.09
CA VAL A 36 5.46 25.77 -9.36
C VAL A 36 6.10 24.65 -8.57
N GLN A 37 7.36 24.36 -8.85
CA GLN A 37 8.12 23.29 -8.22
C GLN A 37 9.41 23.79 -7.61
N LEU A 38 9.80 23.19 -6.49
CA LEU A 38 11.10 23.29 -5.86
C LEU A 38 11.92 22.06 -6.24
N GLY A 39 13.14 22.23 -6.71
CA GLY A 39 13.98 21.10 -7.12
C GLY A 39 15.45 21.48 -7.35
N GLY A 40 16.21 20.57 -7.88
CA GLY A 40 17.58 20.81 -8.32
C GLY A 40 17.65 21.57 -9.65
N LEU A 41 18.83 21.99 -10.04
CA LEU A 41 19.08 22.59 -11.35
C LEU A 41 19.45 21.50 -12.36
N PHE A 42 18.73 21.45 -13.47
CA PHE A 42 19.02 20.54 -14.58
C PHE A 42 18.93 21.30 -15.92
N SER A 43 20.05 21.39 -16.63
CA SER A 43 20.13 22.09 -17.94
C SER A 43 19.51 23.50 -17.93
N GLY A 44 19.74 24.27 -16.85
CA GLY A 44 19.20 25.62 -16.70
C GLY A 44 17.74 25.72 -16.26
N ASN A 45 17.06 24.60 -16.06
CA ASN A 45 15.68 24.53 -15.59
C ASN A 45 15.59 23.85 -14.23
N VAL A 46 14.43 24.00 -13.56
CA VAL A 46 14.14 23.22 -12.36
C VAL A 46 13.92 21.77 -12.76
N GLY A 47 14.70 20.89 -12.18
CA GLY A 47 14.65 19.46 -12.33
C GLY A 47 14.49 18.74 -11.00
N ARG A 48 14.70 17.43 -11.00
CA ARG A 48 14.64 16.62 -9.78
C ARG A 48 15.87 16.90 -8.89
N VAL A 49 15.68 16.86 -7.59
CA VAL A 49 16.80 16.71 -6.66
C VAL A 49 17.34 15.29 -6.83
N VAL A 50 18.59 15.18 -7.23
CA VAL A 50 19.24 13.88 -7.50
C VAL A 50 19.46 13.09 -6.19
N PRO A 51 19.51 11.73 -6.23
CA PRO A 51 19.61 10.90 -5.04
C PRO A 51 20.71 11.30 -4.06
N ASN A 52 21.90 11.64 -4.58
CA ASN A 52 23.06 12.02 -3.75
C ASN A 52 22.88 13.37 -3.00
N ASP A 53 21.94 14.19 -3.43
CA ASP A 53 21.69 15.50 -2.83
C ASP A 53 20.46 15.50 -1.92
N ILE A 54 19.64 14.48 -1.96
CA ILE A 54 18.42 14.39 -1.16
C ILE A 54 18.73 14.59 0.32
N TYR A 55 19.67 13.83 0.87
CA TYR A 55 20.04 13.91 2.28
C TYR A 55 20.83 15.16 2.68
N LYS A 56 21.21 16.01 1.72
CA LYS A 56 21.77 17.34 1.98
C LYS A 56 20.67 18.39 2.20
N HIS A 57 19.46 18.10 1.71
CA HIS A 57 18.35 19.04 1.72
C HIS A 57 17.20 18.62 2.63
N PHE A 58 16.96 17.29 2.80
CA PHE A 58 15.80 16.78 3.52
C PHE A 58 16.23 16.06 4.80
N PHE A 59 15.81 16.60 5.94
CA PHE A 59 16.10 16.07 7.27
C PHE A 59 14.81 15.72 7.96
N THR A 60 14.73 14.50 8.50
CA THR A 60 13.58 14.08 9.31
C THR A 60 13.74 14.57 10.75
N THR A 61 12.65 14.95 11.38
CA THR A 61 12.58 15.23 12.81
C THR A 61 12.11 13.99 13.58
N THR A 62 12.01 14.09 14.91
CA THR A 62 11.32 13.08 15.74
C THR A 62 9.81 13.24 15.68
N ASP A 63 9.32 14.41 15.26
CA ASP A 63 7.91 14.76 15.31
C ASP A 63 7.13 14.15 14.16
N PHE A 64 5.89 13.81 14.45
CA PHE A 64 4.93 13.21 13.55
C PHE A 64 3.54 13.78 13.83
N THR A 65 2.71 13.90 12.82
CA THR A 65 1.29 14.26 12.93
C THR A 65 0.46 13.47 11.93
N GLU A 66 -0.77 13.20 12.28
CA GLU A 66 -1.73 12.67 11.32
C GLU A 66 -2.00 13.72 10.23
N VAL A 67 -1.92 13.30 8.98
CA VAL A 67 -2.22 14.15 7.83
C VAL A 67 -3.70 14.02 7.50
N VAL A 68 -4.47 15.06 7.84
CA VAL A 68 -5.90 15.13 7.48
C VAL A 68 -6.04 15.65 6.06
N ALA A 69 -6.71 14.89 5.21
CA ALA A 69 -6.99 15.31 3.83
C ALA A 69 -7.98 16.48 3.80
N THR A 70 -7.72 17.49 2.97
CA THR A 70 -8.68 18.57 2.73
C THR A 70 -9.81 18.07 1.84
N GLU A 71 -11.04 18.10 2.33
CA GLU A 71 -12.21 17.68 1.57
C GLU A 71 -12.53 18.69 0.47
N LYS A 72 -12.73 18.20 -0.75
CA LYS A 72 -13.02 18.97 -1.96
C LYS A 72 -14.09 18.28 -2.80
N THR A 73 -14.73 19.04 -3.66
CA THR A 73 -15.50 18.53 -4.81
C THR A 73 -14.68 18.74 -6.08
N ILE A 74 -14.95 17.98 -7.15
CA ILE A 74 -14.26 18.16 -8.45
C ILE A 74 -14.41 19.61 -8.93
N ALA A 75 -15.61 20.18 -8.87
CA ALA A 75 -15.90 21.54 -9.28
C ALA A 75 -15.27 22.62 -8.37
N GLY A 76 -14.94 22.28 -7.13
CA GLY A 76 -14.34 23.18 -6.14
C GLY A 76 -12.81 23.17 -6.11
N LEU A 77 -12.15 22.42 -7.00
CA LEU A 77 -10.71 22.38 -7.10
C LEU A 77 -10.15 23.68 -7.66
N THR A 78 -9.06 24.15 -7.09
CA THR A 78 -8.35 25.37 -7.49
C THR A 78 -6.84 25.13 -7.55
N ASP A 79 -6.10 26.06 -8.16
CA ASP A 79 -4.63 26.01 -8.22
C ASP A 79 -3.98 26.05 -6.81
N ALA A 80 -4.70 26.61 -5.81
CA ALA A 80 -4.21 26.62 -4.44
C ALA A 80 -4.25 25.22 -3.77
N ASP A 81 -4.96 24.26 -4.36
CA ASP A 81 -5.05 22.88 -3.88
C ASP A 81 -3.96 21.98 -4.49
N VAL A 82 -3.27 22.45 -5.52
CA VAL A 82 -2.18 21.69 -6.16
C VAL A 82 -1.03 21.43 -5.18
N GLY A 83 -0.56 20.20 -5.14
CA GLY A 83 0.46 19.72 -4.21
C GLY A 83 -0.07 19.35 -2.83
N ARG A 84 -1.38 19.45 -2.59
CA ARG A 84 -2.00 19.10 -1.31
C ARG A 84 -2.57 17.69 -1.31
N TRP A 85 -2.60 17.10 -0.13
CA TRP A 85 -3.35 15.88 0.15
C TRP A 85 -4.84 16.23 0.28
N ILE A 86 -5.64 15.71 -0.64
CA ILE A 86 -7.09 16.00 -0.74
C ILE A 86 -7.91 14.73 -0.60
N LYS A 87 -9.17 14.94 -0.26
CA LYS A 87 -10.23 13.94 -0.28
C LYS A 87 -11.35 14.40 -1.20
N ILE A 88 -11.80 13.56 -2.13
CA ILE A 88 -13.01 13.79 -2.92
C ILE A 88 -13.96 12.63 -2.67
N LYS A 89 -15.18 12.94 -2.24
CA LYS A 89 -16.18 11.92 -1.88
C LYS A 89 -16.92 11.39 -3.09
N ASP A 90 -17.46 10.18 -2.93
CA ASP A 90 -18.45 9.56 -3.82
C ASP A 90 -18.01 9.49 -5.28
N LEU A 91 -16.76 9.14 -5.54
CA LEU A 91 -16.22 8.89 -6.88
C LEU A 91 -16.35 7.42 -7.29
N GLN A 92 -16.50 7.19 -8.58
CA GLN A 92 -16.42 5.88 -9.22
C GLN A 92 -15.57 5.96 -10.48
N PHE A 93 -14.94 4.87 -10.88
CA PHE A 93 -14.36 4.77 -12.22
C PHE A 93 -15.47 4.72 -13.27
N ILE A 94 -15.27 5.38 -14.41
CA ILE A 94 -16.22 5.28 -15.52
C ILE A 94 -16.31 3.84 -16.04
N ASN A 95 -17.44 3.50 -16.66
CA ASN A 95 -17.66 2.12 -17.11
C ASN A 95 -16.61 1.62 -18.10
N ASP A 96 -16.06 2.51 -18.94
CA ASP A 96 -15.05 2.17 -19.95
C ASP A 96 -13.71 1.73 -19.35
N ASP A 97 -13.41 2.16 -18.11
CA ASP A 97 -12.19 1.78 -17.40
C ASP A 97 -12.36 0.50 -16.53
N LEU A 98 -13.60 0.02 -16.35
CA LEU A 98 -13.84 -1.14 -15.48
C LEU A 98 -13.21 -2.42 -16.04
N GLY A 99 -12.51 -3.13 -15.15
CA GLY A 99 -11.76 -4.33 -15.53
C GLY A 99 -10.30 -4.07 -15.88
N GLU A 100 -9.93 -2.82 -16.05
CA GLU A 100 -8.56 -2.41 -16.32
C GLU A 100 -7.72 -2.37 -15.04
N SER A 101 -6.40 -2.35 -15.19
CA SER A 101 -5.46 -2.14 -14.07
C SER A 101 -5.23 -0.65 -13.80
N TYR A 102 -4.68 -0.31 -12.63
CA TYR A 102 -4.29 1.06 -12.32
C TYR A 102 -3.30 1.63 -13.32
N ALA A 103 -2.28 0.86 -13.72
CA ALA A 103 -1.38 1.20 -14.81
C ALA A 103 -0.86 -0.05 -15.53
N GLY A 104 -0.47 0.14 -16.81
CA GLY A 104 0.19 -0.87 -17.62
C GLY A 104 1.71 -0.66 -17.70
N ALA A 105 2.27 -0.85 -18.90
CA ALA A 105 3.70 -0.66 -19.15
C ALA A 105 4.18 0.81 -19.07
N SER A 106 3.25 1.77 -19.04
CA SER A 106 3.51 3.20 -18.88
C SER A 106 2.59 3.81 -17.84
N ASN A 107 2.95 5.01 -17.37
CA ASN A 107 2.05 5.78 -16.51
C ASN A 107 0.68 5.90 -17.18
N THR A 108 -0.37 5.59 -16.45
CA THR A 108 -1.73 5.49 -16.98
C THR A 108 -2.66 6.38 -16.17
N SER A 109 -3.55 7.09 -16.88
CA SER A 109 -4.63 7.86 -16.25
C SER A 109 -5.94 7.13 -16.46
N ARG A 110 -6.66 6.91 -15.36
CA ARG A 110 -8.04 6.39 -15.33
C ARG A 110 -8.99 7.52 -15.05
N THR A 111 -10.18 7.46 -15.60
CA THR A 111 -11.17 8.52 -15.41
C THR A 111 -12.09 8.17 -14.24
N LEU A 112 -12.19 9.07 -13.28
CA LEU A 112 -13.17 9.05 -12.22
C LEU A 112 -14.28 10.05 -12.53
N GLU A 113 -15.48 9.75 -12.04
CA GLU A 113 -16.63 10.65 -12.09
C GLU A 113 -17.37 10.65 -10.75
N ASP A 114 -17.94 11.78 -10.39
CA ASP A 114 -18.93 11.86 -9.31
C ASP A 114 -20.34 11.56 -9.82
N CYS A 115 -21.32 11.44 -8.91
CA CYS A 115 -22.69 11.13 -9.30
C CYS A 115 -23.41 12.29 -10.04
N SER A 116 -22.78 13.45 -10.19
CA SER A 116 -23.27 14.54 -11.05
C SER A 116 -22.71 14.47 -12.47
N GLY A 117 -21.72 13.58 -12.72
CA GLY A 117 -21.04 13.43 -13.98
C GLY A 117 -19.79 14.29 -14.16
N ALA A 118 -19.37 15.04 -13.11
CA ALA A 118 -18.10 15.75 -13.14
C ALA A 118 -16.94 14.75 -13.11
N LYS A 119 -15.88 15.00 -13.89
CA LYS A 119 -14.79 14.04 -14.12
C LYS A 119 -13.45 14.58 -13.67
N ILE A 120 -12.60 13.67 -13.17
CA ILE A 120 -11.19 13.91 -12.82
C ILE A 120 -10.35 12.69 -13.20
N SER A 121 -9.08 12.90 -13.54
CA SER A 121 -8.16 11.81 -13.80
C SER A 121 -7.46 11.34 -12.52
N LEU A 122 -7.36 10.02 -12.36
CA LEU A 122 -6.47 9.37 -11.42
C LEU A 122 -5.29 8.82 -12.19
N THR A 123 -4.11 9.37 -11.96
CA THR A 123 -2.89 8.94 -12.65
C THR A 123 -2.04 8.05 -11.74
N THR A 124 -1.59 6.93 -12.29
CA THR A 124 -0.75 5.95 -11.59
C THR A 124 0.54 5.73 -12.36
N SER A 125 1.65 5.72 -11.64
CA SER A 125 2.96 5.37 -12.21
C SER A 125 3.02 3.88 -12.58
N SER A 126 3.62 3.56 -13.73
CA SER A 126 3.92 2.18 -14.10
C SER A 126 4.91 1.48 -13.14
N PHE A 127 5.66 2.26 -12.37
CA PHE A 127 6.57 1.77 -11.34
C PHE A 127 5.89 1.56 -9.97
N ALA A 128 4.62 1.93 -9.82
CA ALA A 128 3.90 1.69 -8.58
C ALA A 128 3.78 0.17 -8.35
N ASN A 129 4.02 -0.28 -7.12
CA ASN A 129 3.94 -1.69 -6.76
C ASN A 129 2.54 -2.29 -6.94
N PHE A 130 1.52 -1.44 -7.07
CA PHE A 130 0.12 -1.79 -7.34
C PHE A 130 -0.33 -1.49 -8.79
N ALA A 131 0.59 -1.11 -9.70
CA ALA A 131 0.26 -0.72 -11.08
C ALA A 131 -0.60 -1.76 -11.81
N SER A 132 -0.25 -3.04 -11.69
CA SER A 132 -0.97 -4.16 -12.32
C SER A 132 -2.26 -4.58 -11.60
N ARG A 133 -2.54 -4.00 -10.42
CA ARG A 133 -3.77 -4.28 -9.70
C ARG A 133 -4.98 -3.76 -10.48
N GLN A 134 -6.05 -4.55 -10.54
CA GLN A 134 -7.31 -4.13 -11.12
C GLN A 134 -7.95 -3.00 -10.28
N ILE A 135 -8.49 -1.98 -10.97
CA ILE A 135 -9.26 -0.91 -10.31
C ILE A 135 -10.55 -1.45 -9.72
N ASP A 136 -11.05 -0.78 -8.69
CA ASP A 136 -12.31 -1.14 -8.05
C ASP A 136 -13.51 -0.73 -8.92
N SER A 137 -14.60 -1.47 -8.83
CA SER A 137 -15.79 -1.23 -9.65
C SER A 137 -16.93 -0.52 -8.92
N GLY A 138 -16.77 -0.29 -7.64
CA GLY A 138 -17.75 0.42 -6.80
C GLY A 138 -17.60 1.94 -6.82
N LYS A 139 -18.16 2.59 -5.81
CA LYS A 139 -18.04 4.00 -5.50
C LYS A 139 -17.43 4.18 -4.11
N GLY A 140 -16.64 5.21 -3.93
CA GLY A 140 -16.00 5.50 -2.64
C GLY A 140 -15.31 6.85 -2.62
N ASP A 141 -14.56 7.09 -1.57
CA ASP A 141 -13.83 8.33 -1.37
C ASP A 141 -12.40 8.19 -1.95
N LEU A 142 -12.00 9.19 -2.72
CA LEU A 142 -10.65 9.30 -3.27
C LEU A 142 -9.77 10.11 -2.32
N TYR A 143 -8.62 9.56 -1.96
CA TYR A 143 -7.56 10.26 -1.23
C TYR A 143 -6.29 10.28 -2.06
N GLY A 144 -5.72 11.46 -2.28
CA GLY A 144 -4.50 11.56 -3.06
C GLY A 144 -3.92 12.97 -3.09
N VAL A 145 -2.79 13.11 -3.79
CA VAL A 145 -2.17 14.40 -4.03
C VAL A 145 -2.74 14.98 -5.31
N LEU A 146 -3.31 16.19 -5.21
CA LEU A 146 -3.75 16.92 -6.39
C LEU A 146 -2.54 17.45 -7.15
N THR A 147 -2.52 17.19 -8.44
CA THR A 147 -1.52 17.74 -9.38
C THR A 147 -2.19 18.39 -10.57
N LYS A 148 -1.41 19.08 -11.40
CA LYS A 148 -1.91 19.71 -12.61
C LYS A 148 -1.01 19.33 -13.79
N TYR A 149 -1.59 18.76 -14.82
CA TYR A 149 -0.88 18.40 -16.04
C TYR A 149 -1.55 19.00 -17.26
N ASN A 150 -0.82 19.78 -18.04
CA ASN A 150 -1.35 20.48 -19.22
C ASN A 150 -2.66 21.26 -18.95
N GLY A 151 -2.72 21.95 -17.81
CA GLY A 151 -3.87 22.77 -17.42
C GLY A 151 -5.04 22.01 -16.82
N LYS A 152 -4.99 20.68 -16.71
CA LYS A 152 -6.04 19.83 -16.12
C LYS A 152 -5.60 19.30 -14.76
N TYR A 153 -6.54 19.26 -13.81
CA TYR A 153 -6.30 18.61 -12.53
C TYR A 153 -6.32 17.11 -12.67
N GLU A 154 -5.41 16.45 -11.97
CA GLU A 154 -5.37 15.01 -11.80
C GLU A 154 -4.95 14.67 -10.37
N VAL A 155 -5.31 13.47 -9.91
CA VAL A 155 -4.95 13.00 -8.58
C VAL A 155 -3.99 11.84 -8.71
N TRP A 156 -2.95 11.85 -7.88
CA TRP A 156 -2.02 10.74 -7.72
C TRP A 156 -2.24 10.08 -6.37
N ILE A 157 -2.39 8.76 -6.35
CA ILE A 157 -2.46 7.97 -5.13
C ILE A 157 -1.10 7.35 -4.81
N THR A 158 -0.79 7.25 -3.52
CA THR A 158 0.45 6.65 -3.04
C THR A 158 0.33 5.15 -2.84
N ASN A 159 -0.92 4.69 -2.68
CA ASN A 159 -1.28 3.29 -2.50
C ASN A 159 -2.74 3.07 -2.92
N PRO A 160 -3.19 1.82 -3.14
CA PRO A 160 -4.54 1.54 -3.61
C PRO A 160 -5.66 1.89 -2.62
N LEU A 161 -5.37 2.05 -1.32
CA LEU A 161 -6.37 2.49 -0.33
C LEU A 161 -6.84 3.93 -0.57
N GLY A 162 -6.06 4.72 -1.34
CA GLY A 162 -6.48 6.05 -1.78
C GLY A 162 -7.70 6.03 -2.70
N ALA A 163 -8.04 4.87 -3.28
CA ALA A 163 -9.20 4.70 -4.18
C ALA A 163 -9.89 3.35 -3.89
N ASP A 164 -10.26 3.10 -2.64
CA ASP A 164 -10.95 1.89 -2.19
C ASP A 164 -12.47 2.07 -2.35
N PHE A 165 -13.02 1.67 -3.51
CA PHE A 165 -14.38 1.95 -3.94
C PHE A 165 -15.28 0.72 -3.83
N ASP A 166 -15.84 0.49 -2.65
CA ASP A 166 -16.68 -0.67 -2.33
C ASP A 166 -18.20 -0.34 -2.26
N GLY A 167 -18.55 0.95 -2.32
CA GLY A 167 -19.94 1.42 -2.25
C GLY A 167 -20.74 1.15 -3.52
N ASN A 168 -22.08 1.20 -3.42
CA ASN A 168 -22.95 1.12 -4.60
C ASN A 168 -22.59 2.23 -5.59
N ARG A 169 -22.66 1.89 -6.88
CA ARG A 169 -22.42 2.88 -7.94
C ARG A 169 -23.45 4.00 -7.95
N CYS A 170 -23.17 5.07 -8.67
CA CYS A 170 -24.06 6.22 -8.78
C CYS A 170 -25.43 5.91 -9.40
N ASP A 171 -25.52 4.86 -10.19
CA ASP A 171 -26.78 4.35 -10.77
C ASP A 171 -27.60 3.47 -9.80
N GLY A 172 -27.10 3.32 -8.56
CA GLY A 172 -27.71 2.47 -7.54
C GLY A 172 -27.43 0.98 -7.69
N SER A 173 -26.67 0.56 -8.71
CA SER A 173 -26.27 -0.84 -8.82
C SER A 173 -25.45 -1.23 -7.58
N PRO A 174 -25.67 -2.48 -7.06
CA PRO A 174 -25.04 -2.89 -5.82
C PRO A 174 -23.52 -2.83 -5.92
N ALA A 175 -22.90 -2.44 -4.80
CA ALA A 175 -21.47 -2.65 -4.60
C ALA A 175 -21.13 -4.08 -4.95
N PRO A 176 -19.98 -4.32 -5.55
CA PRO A 176 -19.48 -5.68 -5.69
C PRO A 176 -19.36 -6.28 -4.30
N VAL A 177 -20.16 -7.31 -4.02
CA VAL A 177 -20.10 -8.03 -2.76
C VAL A 177 -18.85 -8.90 -2.76
N PHE A 178 -17.94 -8.62 -1.84
CA PHE A 178 -16.82 -9.50 -1.54
C PHE A 178 -17.26 -10.52 -0.50
N GLU A 179 -17.40 -11.76 -0.89
CA GLU A 179 -17.75 -12.84 0.03
C GLU A 179 -16.48 -13.37 0.71
N SER A 180 -16.55 -13.64 2.02
CA SER A 180 -15.44 -14.19 2.79
C SER A 180 -15.23 -15.65 2.43
N ILE A 181 -14.00 -15.98 2.03
CA ILE A 181 -13.56 -17.36 1.73
C ILE A 181 -12.72 -17.89 2.88
N PHE A 182 -11.87 -17.04 3.43
CA PHE A 182 -11.01 -17.33 4.57
C PHE A 182 -10.94 -16.09 5.46
N ASN A 183 -10.99 -16.31 6.76
CA ASN A 183 -10.84 -15.26 7.76
C ASN A 183 -10.10 -15.83 8.97
N GLU A 184 -9.03 -15.15 9.35
CA GLU A 184 -8.23 -15.47 10.52
C GLU A 184 -8.02 -14.22 11.36
N ASP A 185 -8.50 -14.26 12.59
CA ASP A 185 -8.36 -13.22 13.61
C ASP A 185 -7.51 -13.69 14.80
N PHE A 186 -6.83 -14.81 14.63
CA PHE A 186 -5.96 -15.45 15.62
C PHE A 186 -6.61 -15.67 17.01
N SER A 187 -7.93 -15.64 17.12
CA SER A 187 -8.65 -15.95 18.35
C SER A 187 -8.60 -17.43 18.73
N GLY A 188 -8.30 -18.28 17.75
CA GLY A 188 -8.13 -19.73 17.92
C GLY A 188 -6.66 -20.16 18.09
N ALA A 189 -6.42 -21.47 18.13
CA ALA A 189 -5.05 -21.99 18.12
C ALA A 189 -4.38 -21.75 16.76
N LEU A 190 -3.14 -21.29 16.75
CA LEU A 190 -2.39 -21.01 15.53
C LEU A 190 -2.40 -22.21 14.55
N THR A 191 -2.25 -23.42 15.09
CA THR A 191 -2.23 -24.67 14.32
C THR A 191 -3.54 -25.02 13.62
N ASN A 192 -4.63 -24.29 13.89
CA ASN A 192 -5.90 -24.50 13.19
C ASN A 192 -5.74 -24.18 11.69
N ASN A 193 -5.10 -23.07 11.38
CA ASN A 193 -4.98 -22.58 10.01
C ASN A 193 -3.54 -22.35 9.55
N TRP A 194 -2.54 -22.41 10.44
CA TRP A 194 -1.17 -22.04 10.16
C TRP A 194 -0.15 -23.05 10.66
N THR A 195 1.00 -23.03 10.04
CA THR A 195 2.22 -23.72 10.47
C THR A 195 3.33 -22.69 10.58
N ALA A 196 3.91 -22.55 11.77
CA ALA A 196 5.12 -21.77 11.99
C ALA A 196 6.34 -22.65 11.71
N VAL A 197 7.25 -22.15 10.87
CA VAL A 197 8.50 -22.84 10.52
C VAL A 197 9.67 -21.91 10.83
N SER A 198 10.51 -22.29 11.80
CA SER A 198 11.75 -21.59 12.08
C SER A 198 12.88 -22.17 11.24
N VAL A 199 13.54 -21.32 10.47
CA VAL A 199 14.66 -21.67 9.59
C VAL A 199 15.98 -21.33 10.26
N LEU A 200 16.01 -20.17 10.91
CA LEU A 200 17.18 -19.66 11.60
C LEU A 200 16.74 -18.97 12.89
N GLY A 201 17.53 -19.14 13.93
CA GLY A 201 17.30 -18.52 15.25
C GLY A 201 16.45 -19.39 16.17
N THR A 202 15.94 -18.79 17.23
CA THR A 202 15.18 -19.50 18.30
C THR A 202 13.77 -18.94 18.48
N ALA A 203 13.47 -17.77 17.93
CA ALA A 203 12.15 -17.22 17.96
C ALA A 203 11.23 -17.94 16.96
N VAL A 204 9.94 -17.91 17.21
CA VAL A 204 8.91 -18.49 16.32
C VAL A 204 7.67 -17.62 16.34
N TRP A 205 6.92 -17.62 15.26
CA TRP A 205 5.60 -17.00 15.22
C TRP A 205 4.70 -17.57 16.31
N ASN A 206 4.09 -16.70 17.10
CA ASN A 206 3.18 -17.12 18.16
C ASN A 206 2.06 -16.10 18.39
N ILE A 207 0.92 -16.57 18.89
CA ILE A 207 -0.23 -15.71 19.23
C ILE A 207 0.06 -15.01 20.57
N GLN A 208 -0.25 -13.72 20.60
CA GLN A 208 -0.15 -12.87 21.77
C GLN A 208 -1.51 -12.23 22.09
N GLN A 209 -1.74 -11.97 23.39
CA GLN A 209 -2.99 -11.38 23.89
C GLN A 209 -2.93 -9.85 23.94
N PHE A 210 -2.19 -9.24 23.04
CA PHE A 210 -2.13 -7.81 22.81
C PHE A 210 -2.34 -7.49 21.33
N GLY A 211 -2.07 -6.28 20.90
CA GLY A 211 -2.41 -5.77 19.57
C GLY A 211 -3.70 -4.95 19.59
N ASN A 212 -4.03 -4.34 18.48
CA ASN A 212 -5.27 -3.57 18.33
C ASN A 212 -5.84 -3.75 16.93
N PRO A 213 -6.76 -4.71 16.69
CA PRO A 213 -7.42 -5.56 17.71
C PRO A 213 -6.50 -6.60 18.35
N LYS A 214 -7.01 -7.32 19.34
CA LYS A 214 -6.36 -8.46 20.01
C LYS A 214 -7.25 -9.70 19.99
N PRO A 215 -6.68 -10.93 19.93
CA PRO A 215 -5.25 -11.26 19.89
C PRO A 215 -4.63 -11.02 18.52
N CYS A 216 -3.32 -11.05 18.41
CA CYS A 216 -2.61 -11.02 17.14
C CYS A 216 -1.51 -12.09 17.11
N VAL A 217 -0.99 -12.44 15.93
CA VAL A 217 0.20 -13.27 15.81
C VAL A 217 1.43 -12.39 15.67
N VAL A 218 2.50 -12.75 16.36
CA VAL A 218 3.69 -11.91 16.51
C VAL A 218 4.95 -12.66 16.14
N MET A 219 5.89 -11.96 15.53
CA MET A 219 7.24 -12.40 15.31
C MET A 219 8.24 -11.29 15.62
N SER A 220 9.34 -11.63 16.30
CA SER A 220 10.40 -10.71 16.65
C SER A 220 11.70 -11.44 16.96
N GLY A 221 12.79 -10.70 17.08
CA GLY A 221 14.09 -11.20 17.53
C GLY A 221 15.17 -11.09 16.47
N ASN A 222 16.41 -10.92 16.95
CA ASN A 222 17.59 -10.79 16.10
C ASN A 222 18.07 -12.15 15.58
N GLY A 223 18.60 -12.17 14.35
CA GLY A 223 19.20 -13.34 13.74
C GLY A 223 18.20 -14.46 13.44
N ASN A 224 16.98 -14.11 13.07
CA ASN A 224 15.93 -15.08 12.78
C ASN A 224 15.52 -15.05 11.29
N GLU A 225 15.15 -16.21 10.77
CA GLU A 225 14.35 -16.38 9.56
C GLU A 225 13.22 -17.35 9.88
N ASP A 226 11.97 -16.88 9.73
CA ASP A 226 10.78 -17.64 10.13
C ASP A 226 9.64 -17.44 9.15
N TRP A 227 8.95 -18.52 8.88
CA TRP A 227 7.79 -18.54 8.00
C TRP A 227 6.53 -18.87 8.77
N LEU A 228 5.45 -18.13 8.49
CA LEU A 228 4.09 -18.47 8.91
C LEU A 228 3.32 -18.87 7.66
N ILE A 229 2.98 -20.14 7.54
CA ILE A 229 2.45 -20.75 6.31
C ILE A 229 1.03 -21.22 6.57
N SER A 230 0.07 -20.75 5.73
CA SER A 230 -1.33 -21.16 5.86
C SER A 230 -1.55 -22.61 5.45
N LYS A 231 -2.65 -23.21 5.95
CA LYS A 231 -3.23 -24.36 5.27
C LYS A 231 -3.76 -23.96 3.89
N PRO A 232 -3.99 -24.93 2.98
CA PRO A 232 -4.55 -24.63 1.67
C PRO A 232 -5.92 -23.94 1.76
N ILE A 233 -6.08 -22.85 1.01
CA ILE A 233 -7.28 -22.06 0.88
C ILE A 233 -7.84 -22.28 -0.52
N THR A 234 -9.08 -22.76 -0.64
CA THR A 234 -9.69 -23.08 -1.95
C THR A 234 -10.28 -21.82 -2.57
N LEU A 235 -9.78 -21.43 -3.73
CA LEU A 235 -10.31 -20.31 -4.52
C LEU A 235 -11.31 -20.82 -5.57
N ALA A 236 -12.56 -21.03 -5.17
CA ALA A 236 -13.62 -21.55 -6.03
C ALA A 236 -14.87 -20.67 -5.98
N GLY A 237 -15.61 -20.60 -7.10
CA GLY A 237 -16.92 -19.96 -7.18
C GLY A 237 -16.92 -18.47 -7.53
N TYR A 238 -15.75 -17.83 -7.66
CA TYR A 238 -15.60 -16.40 -8.00
C TYR A 238 -14.62 -16.21 -9.14
N LYS A 239 -14.57 -14.99 -9.68
CA LYS A 239 -13.61 -14.59 -10.72
C LYS A 239 -12.42 -13.81 -10.14
N ASN A 240 -12.71 -12.93 -9.19
CA ASN A 240 -11.70 -12.07 -8.58
C ASN A 240 -11.50 -12.48 -7.12
N TYR A 241 -10.24 -12.58 -6.70
CA TYR A 241 -9.85 -12.96 -5.36
C TYR A 241 -8.82 -12.01 -4.80
N TYR A 242 -9.02 -11.60 -3.56
CA TYR A 242 -8.14 -10.67 -2.88
C TYR A 242 -7.73 -11.21 -1.51
N LEU A 243 -6.43 -11.15 -1.24
CA LEU A 243 -5.88 -11.31 0.09
C LEU A 243 -5.76 -9.92 0.72
N SER A 244 -6.12 -9.80 1.97
CA SER A 244 -5.84 -8.64 2.81
C SER A 244 -5.50 -9.09 4.23
N PHE A 245 -4.78 -8.26 4.97
CA PHE A 245 -4.43 -8.46 6.37
C PHE A 245 -4.10 -7.11 7.00
N GLU A 246 -3.82 -7.11 8.28
CA GLU A 246 -3.46 -5.91 9.02
C GLU A 246 -2.12 -6.14 9.73
N THR A 247 -1.28 -5.11 9.77
CA THR A 247 0.02 -5.15 10.45
C THR A 247 0.24 -3.93 11.31
N ASP A 248 0.96 -4.13 12.39
CA ASP A 248 1.61 -3.09 13.16
C ASP A 248 3.06 -3.54 13.40
N GLY A 249 3.98 -2.61 13.49
CA GLY A 249 5.39 -2.92 13.59
C GLY A 249 6.16 -1.99 14.51
N ARG A 250 7.24 -2.51 15.10
CA ARG A 250 8.19 -1.70 15.86
C ARG A 250 9.62 -2.14 15.63
N ALA A 251 10.49 -1.19 15.33
CA ALA A 251 11.93 -1.40 15.21
C ALA A 251 12.70 -0.21 15.82
N SER A 252 13.79 -0.47 16.51
CA SER A 252 14.67 0.57 17.05
C SER A 252 15.74 1.03 16.06
N VAL A 253 15.96 0.24 15.00
CA VAL A 253 16.91 0.50 13.91
C VAL A 253 16.28 0.01 12.60
N PRO A 254 16.71 0.50 11.43
CA PRO A 254 16.24 -0.02 10.15
C PRO A 254 16.38 -1.54 10.10
N SER A 255 15.30 -2.23 9.75
CA SER A 255 15.19 -3.69 9.75
C SER A 255 14.51 -4.16 8.47
N ASN A 256 14.61 -5.46 8.17
CA ASN A 256 13.97 -6.03 7.01
C ASN A 256 12.44 -5.93 7.13
N PRO A 257 11.73 -5.60 6.04
CA PRO A 257 10.27 -5.62 6.02
C PRO A 257 9.75 -7.06 6.11
N LEU A 258 8.51 -7.20 6.58
CA LEU A 258 7.76 -8.44 6.47
C LEU A 258 7.52 -8.73 4.97
N GLU A 259 7.77 -9.96 4.54
CA GLU A 259 7.52 -10.38 3.16
C GLU A 259 6.30 -11.29 3.10
N VAL A 260 5.53 -11.17 2.01
CA VAL A 260 4.27 -11.92 1.84
C VAL A 260 4.30 -12.67 0.51
N TYR A 261 3.86 -13.90 0.55
CA TYR A 261 3.93 -14.81 -0.58
C TYR A 261 2.64 -15.62 -0.75
N VAL A 262 2.40 -16.06 -1.97
CA VAL A 262 1.33 -17.00 -2.33
C VAL A 262 1.84 -18.05 -3.30
N THR A 263 1.31 -19.25 -3.23
CA THR A 263 1.57 -20.32 -4.19
C THR A 263 0.35 -21.22 -4.34
N ASP A 264 0.17 -21.82 -5.51
CA ASP A 264 -0.80 -22.89 -5.78
C ASP A 264 -0.14 -24.29 -5.82
N ASN A 265 1.16 -24.36 -5.54
CA ASN A 265 1.92 -25.61 -5.58
C ASN A 265 2.87 -25.71 -4.38
N TYR A 266 2.30 -25.71 -3.18
CA TYR A 266 3.08 -25.90 -1.96
C TYR A 266 3.58 -27.34 -1.86
N THR A 267 4.89 -27.51 -1.83
CA THR A 267 5.54 -28.85 -1.82
C THR A 267 5.60 -29.49 -0.42
N GLY A 268 5.07 -28.82 0.60
CA GLY A 268 5.25 -29.22 2.01
C GLY A 268 6.57 -28.67 2.62
N ASN A 269 7.38 -27.99 1.82
CA ASN A 269 8.63 -27.39 2.27
C ASN A 269 8.80 -26.00 1.63
N TYR A 270 8.98 -24.98 2.47
CA TYR A 270 9.14 -23.58 2.04
C TYR A 270 10.31 -23.39 1.06
N ALA A 271 11.43 -24.14 1.24
CA ALA A 271 12.65 -23.97 0.46
C ALA A 271 12.56 -24.57 -0.95
N THR A 272 11.68 -25.54 -1.18
CA THR A 272 11.49 -26.18 -2.50
C THR A 272 10.22 -25.69 -3.20
N THR A 273 9.43 -24.86 -2.55
CA THR A 273 8.23 -24.25 -3.11
C THR A 273 8.58 -23.04 -3.95
N THR A 274 7.97 -22.93 -5.14
CA THR A 274 8.02 -21.70 -5.94
C THR A 274 6.96 -20.74 -5.42
N TRP A 275 7.39 -19.60 -4.91
CA TRP A 275 6.53 -18.57 -4.34
C TRP A 275 6.36 -17.39 -5.28
N THR A 276 5.16 -16.86 -5.34
CA THR A 276 4.88 -15.54 -5.92
C THR A 276 4.88 -14.51 -4.79
N LYS A 277 5.78 -13.53 -4.85
CA LYS A 277 5.85 -12.44 -3.87
C LYS A 277 4.71 -11.45 -4.13
N LEU A 278 4.05 -11.05 -3.06
CA LEU A 278 3.04 -9.99 -3.06
C LEU A 278 3.63 -8.70 -2.50
N ASN A 279 3.05 -7.56 -2.88
CA ASN A 279 3.48 -6.23 -2.46
C ASN A 279 2.41 -5.57 -1.59
N PRO A 280 2.32 -5.89 -0.29
CA PRO A 280 1.37 -5.28 0.63
C PRO A 280 1.78 -3.86 1.01
N ILE A 281 0.80 -3.09 1.49
CA ILE A 281 1.06 -1.96 2.36
C ILE A 281 1.33 -2.54 3.75
N LEU A 282 2.46 -2.19 4.34
CA LEU A 282 2.80 -2.53 5.72
C LEU A 282 2.78 -1.27 6.56
N ASP A 283 2.80 -1.44 7.89
CA ASP A 283 2.96 -0.30 8.78
C ASP A 283 4.23 0.51 8.40
N PRO A 284 4.10 1.78 8.06
CA PRO A 284 5.23 2.62 7.66
C PRO A 284 5.98 3.22 8.87
N ASP A 285 5.35 3.29 10.06
CA ASP A 285 5.95 3.91 11.26
C ASP A 285 6.41 2.89 12.30
N LEU A 286 7.57 2.29 12.06
CA LEU A 286 8.15 1.32 12.97
C LEU A 286 8.76 1.95 14.25
N SER A 287 8.55 3.23 14.53
CA SER A 287 9.08 3.88 15.75
C SER A 287 8.32 3.50 17.01
N LYS A 288 7.07 3.11 16.89
CA LYS A 288 6.14 2.77 17.99
C LYS A 288 5.04 1.84 17.48
N PHE A 289 4.41 1.12 18.39
CA PHE A 289 3.15 0.46 18.09
C PHE A 289 2.00 1.49 17.99
N ALA A 290 1.13 1.31 16.99
CA ALA A 290 0.03 2.18 16.63
C ALA A 290 -1.21 1.34 16.24
N PRO A 291 -2.33 1.93 15.81
CA PRO A 291 -3.39 1.15 15.19
C PRO A 291 -2.89 0.39 13.96
N PHE A 292 -3.34 -0.84 13.79
CA PHE A 292 -2.97 -1.69 12.66
C PHE A 292 -3.22 -1.02 11.30
N VAL A 293 -2.29 -1.22 10.37
CA VAL A 293 -2.35 -0.74 9.00
C VAL A 293 -2.83 -1.86 8.08
N ASN A 294 -3.88 -1.58 7.30
CA ASN A 294 -4.42 -2.54 6.34
C ASN A 294 -3.50 -2.69 5.11
N SER A 295 -3.25 -3.94 4.72
CA SER A 295 -2.37 -4.29 3.59
C SER A 295 -2.87 -3.83 2.21
N GLY A 296 -4.09 -3.33 2.12
CA GLY A 296 -4.80 -3.18 0.86
C GLY A 296 -5.28 -4.51 0.28
N LYS A 297 -5.94 -4.43 -0.86
CA LYS A 297 -6.42 -5.60 -1.62
C LYS A 297 -5.29 -6.14 -2.48
N LEU A 298 -4.71 -7.27 -2.10
CA LEU A 298 -3.69 -7.96 -2.87
C LEU A 298 -4.37 -8.93 -3.83
N ASP A 299 -4.29 -8.66 -5.13
CA ASP A 299 -4.95 -9.48 -6.15
C ASP A 299 -4.25 -10.85 -6.27
N ILE A 300 -5.03 -11.90 -6.07
CA ILE A 300 -4.64 -13.30 -6.25
C ILE A 300 -5.56 -14.02 -7.24
N SER A 301 -6.25 -13.28 -8.11
CA SER A 301 -7.21 -13.82 -9.08
C SER A 301 -6.56 -14.76 -10.10
N ASN A 302 -5.26 -14.63 -10.37
CA ASN A 302 -4.51 -15.55 -11.21
C ASN A 302 -4.50 -16.99 -10.70
N PHE A 303 -4.87 -17.20 -9.45
CA PHE A 303 -5.01 -18.51 -8.82
C PHE A 303 -6.46 -19.00 -8.75
N ALA A 304 -7.39 -18.36 -9.44
CA ALA A 304 -8.81 -18.77 -9.47
C ALA A 304 -8.97 -20.24 -9.85
N GLY A 305 -9.84 -20.96 -9.15
CA GLY A 305 -10.07 -22.38 -9.34
C GLY A 305 -9.04 -23.31 -8.69
N LYS A 306 -8.07 -22.79 -7.98
CA LYS A 306 -6.98 -23.56 -7.35
C LYS A 306 -7.04 -23.50 -5.82
N ASN A 307 -6.27 -24.35 -5.17
CA ASN A 307 -5.95 -24.22 -3.76
C ASN A 307 -4.66 -23.41 -3.63
N VAL A 308 -4.69 -22.37 -2.82
CA VAL A 308 -3.51 -21.55 -2.56
C VAL A 308 -3.04 -21.68 -1.12
N VAL A 309 -1.74 -21.48 -0.93
CA VAL A 309 -1.10 -21.33 0.37
C VAL A 309 -0.52 -19.94 0.44
N VAL A 310 -0.84 -19.21 1.50
CA VAL A 310 -0.30 -17.88 1.82
C VAL A 310 0.81 -18.04 2.84
N ALA A 311 1.88 -17.27 2.70
CA ALA A 311 2.98 -17.28 3.67
C ALA A 311 3.47 -15.88 3.99
N PHE A 312 3.78 -15.67 5.26
CA PHE A 312 4.47 -14.49 5.78
C PHE A 312 5.89 -14.90 6.16
N LYS A 313 6.87 -14.20 5.62
CA LYS A 313 8.28 -14.44 5.91
C LYS A 313 8.86 -13.29 6.72
N TYR A 314 9.38 -13.62 7.89
CA TYR A 314 10.16 -12.72 8.73
C TYR A 314 11.65 -12.98 8.51
N THR A 315 12.43 -11.92 8.43
CA THR A 315 13.90 -11.99 8.44
C THR A 315 14.48 -10.87 9.29
N SER A 316 15.54 -11.18 10.00
CA SER A 316 16.30 -10.19 10.78
C SER A 316 17.80 -10.48 10.72
N THR A 317 18.60 -9.48 11.08
CA THR A 317 20.05 -9.66 11.20
C THR A 317 20.44 -9.84 12.68
N ALA A 318 21.69 -10.15 12.93
CA ALA A 318 22.20 -10.26 14.30
C ALA A 318 22.07 -8.96 15.12
N THR A 319 21.94 -7.81 14.46
CA THR A 319 21.96 -6.48 15.09
C THR A 319 20.70 -5.64 14.79
N ALA A 320 19.84 -6.08 13.89
CA ALA A 320 18.65 -5.33 13.49
C ALA A 320 17.45 -6.27 13.32
N SER A 321 16.39 -5.95 14.03
CA SER A 321 15.11 -6.68 13.96
C SER A 321 13.94 -5.72 14.15
N ALA A 322 12.81 -6.07 13.56
CA ALA A 322 11.51 -5.50 13.90
C ALA A 322 10.71 -6.50 14.73
N THR A 323 9.79 -6.02 15.54
CA THR A 323 8.64 -6.79 15.99
C THR A 323 7.52 -6.53 15.00
N TRP A 324 6.94 -7.57 14.42
CA TRP A 324 5.76 -7.48 13.58
C TRP A 324 4.57 -8.16 14.28
N GLU A 325 3.48 -7.42 14.35
CA GLU A 325 2.16 -7.91 14.70
C GLU A 325 1.34 -8.07 13.44
N LEU A 326 0.64 -9.18 13.30
CA LEU A 326 -0.19 -9.51 12.14
C LEU A 326 -1.56 -9.98 12.62
N ASP A 327 -2.62 -9.47 11.99
CA ASP A 327 -4.00 -9.85 12.29
C ASP A 327 -4.91 -9.73 11.06
N ASN A 328 -6.16 -10.15 11.22
CA ASN A 328 -7.24 -9.99 10.25
C ASN A 328 -6.88 -10.47 8.85
N VAL A 329 -6.21 -11.63 8.74
CA VAL A 329 -5.88 -12.21 7.44
C VAL A 329 -7.14 -12.73 6.76
N LYS A 330 -7.51 -12.16 5.62
CA LYS A 330 -8.75 -12.44 4.91
C LYS A 330 -8.48 -12.75 3.43
N VAL A 331 -9.14 -13.79 2.94
CA VAL A 331 -9.30 -14.01 1.50
C VAL A 331 -10.76 -13.81 1.16
N ARG A 332 -11.02 -12.97 0.19
CA ARG A 332 -12.37 -12.64 -0.28
C ARG A 332 -12.48 -12.90 -1.77
N GLY A 333 -13.65 -13.34 -2.20
CA GLY A 333 -13.98 -13.55 -3.60
C GLY A 333 -15.08 -12.61 -4.08
N ARG A 334 -15.03 -12.28 -5.36
CA ARG A 334 -16.02 -11.46 -6.05
C ARG A 334 -16.47 -12.15 -7.34
N LYS A 335 -17.79 -12.17 -7.60
CA LYS A 335 -18.41 -12.68 -8.85
C LYS A 335 -18.18 -11.74 -10.02
#